data_ea8bc60f8ecbfd63a3ce9bcbc688b2c1
#
_entry.id   ea8bc60f8ecbfd63a3ce9bcbc688b2c1
#
_cell.length_a   1.000
_cell.length_b   1.000
_cell.length_c   1.000
_cell.angle_alpha   90.00
_cell.angle_beta   90.00
_cell.angle_gamma   90.00
#
_symmetry.space_group_name_H-M   'P 1'
#
loop_
_entity.id
_entity.type
_entity.pdbx_description
1 polymer ?
#
loop_
_entity_poly.entity_id
_entity_poly.type
_entity_poly.pdbx_seq_one_letter_code
_entity_poly.pdbx_strand_id
1 'polypeptide(L)'
;MIVRDLGDSWQVVMQTDHADLSAAFARAWATPVKPSLVTATERHDDGWAVWEQSPRIADDGKPVGFLEVDVRAHLAFYRAGIAAITEEDEDAGLLVSMHGAGIYRQRYGLDTALGFTRQAEVQDLVEAFVAEQEAKFGGEPGDRWEDYELLQLFDRLSLYFCMRDGEEAELQGYTIESVAPWHIRMSPYPFAEGADGFSLVRRVIPKNGSTDVLGTAAERVEITVDAG
;
A
#
# COMPACT_ATOMS: atom_id res chain seq x y z
N MET A 1 8.00 -4.15 -3.08
CA MET A 1 7.17 -5.34 -3.43
C MET A 1 6.49 -5.88 -2.18
N ILE A 2 5.27 -6.35 -2.30
CA ILE A 2 4.55 -7.12 -1.29
C ILE A 2 4.74 -8.60 -1.62
N VAL A 3 5.29 -9.37 -0.68
CA VAL A 3 5.64 -10.78 -0.90
C VAL A 3 4.85 -11.66 0.04
N ARG A 4 4.14 -12.66 -0.51
CA ARG A 4 3.37 -13.65 0.25
C ARG A 4 3.82 -15.07 -0.09
N ASP A 5 3.95 -15.89 0.93
CA ASP A 5 4.26 -17.32 0.79
C ASP A 5 2.99 -18.09 0.43
N LEU A 6 3.00 -18.79 -0.71
CA LEU A 6 1.91 -19.69 -1.17
C LEU A 6 2.25 -21.17 -0.98
N GLY A 7 3.28 -21.51 -0.20
CA GLY A 7 3.77 -22.87 -0.06
C GLY A 7 4.84 -23.20 -1.11
N ASP A 8 4.44 -23.56 -2.30
CA ASP A 8 5.35 -23.97 -3.40
C ASP A 8 5.86 -22.78 -4.22
N SER A 9 5.35 -21.59 -3.98
CA SER A 9 5.67 -20.36 -4.74
C SER A 9 5.60 -19.11 -3.87
N TRP A 10 6.16 -18.02 -4.39
CA TRP A 10 5.99 -16.68 -3.87
C TRP A 10 4.97 -15.93 -4.71
N GLN A 11 3.97 -15.31 -4.08
CA GLN A 11 3.23 -14.23 -4.72
C GLN A 11 4.00 -12.92 -4.53
N VAL A 12 4.18 -12.18 -5.60
CA VAL A 12 4.80 -10.85 -5.60
C VAL A 12 3.86 -9.86 -6.25
N VAL A 13 3.51 -8.82 -5.52
CA VAL A 13 2.79 -7.63 -6.00
C VAL A 13 3.74 -6.44 -5.90
N MET A 14 3.86 -5.64 -6.97
CA MET A 14 4.64 -4.41 -6.91
C MET A 14 3.89 -3.36 -6.07
N GLN A 15 4.62 -2.45 -5.44
CA GLN A 15 3.99 -1.37 -4.65
C GLN A 15 3.14 -0.46 -5.54
N THR A 16 3.58 -0.22 -6.78
CA THR A 16 2.79 0.52 -7.76
C THR A 16 1.53 -0.24 -8.18
N ASP A 17 1.58 -1.56 -8.37
CA ASP A 17 0.40 -2.36 -8.74
C ASP A 17 -0.65 -2.39 -7.60
N HIS A 18 -0.21 -2.39 -6.33
CA HIS A 18 -1.12 -2.29 -5.19
C HIS A 18 -1.71 -0.88 -5.05
N ALA A 19 -0.93 0.16 -5.34
CA ALA A 19 -1.40 1.53 -5.33
C ALA A 19 -2.46 1.78 -6.44
N ASP A 20 -2.30 1.16 -7.62
CA ASP A 20 -3.31 1.16 -8.68
C ASP A 20 -4.65 0.55 -8.21
N LEU A 21 -4.60 -0.57 -7.48
CA LEU A 21 -5.79 -1.18 -6.88
C LEU A 21 -6.42 -0.25 -5.83
N SER A 22 -5.60 0.39 -4.98
CA SER A 22 -6.08 1.37 -4.00
C SER A 22 -6.83 2.52 -4.68
N ALA A 23 -6.28 3.04 -5.77
CA ALA A 23 -6.93 4.08 -6.56
C ALA A 23 -8.20 3.61 -7.29
N ALA A 24 -8.27 2.34 -7.69
CA ALA A 24 -9.50 1.77 -8.23
C ALA A 24 -10.63 1.79 -7.19
N PHE A 25 -10.34 1.49 -5.92
CA PHE A 25 -11.31 1.62 -4.83
C PHE A 25 -11.73 3.08 -4.61
N ALA A 26 -10.79 4.02 -4.64
CA ALA A 26 -11.09 5.45 -4.51
C ALA A 26 -12.03 5.95 -5.63
N ARG A 27 -11.79 5.54 -6.87
CA ARG A 27 -12.62 5.91 -8.03
C ARG A 27 -14.02 5.31 -7.97
N ALA A 28 -14.15 4.13 -7.38
CA ALA A 28 -15.41 3.39 -7.25
C ALA A 28 -16.22 3.77 -6.00
N TRP A 29 -15.68 4.62 -5.13
CA TRP A 29 -16.33 4.98 -3.87
C TRP A 29 -17.69 5.64 -4.11
N ALA A 30 -18.73 5.25 -3.34
CA ALA A 30 -20.09 5.73 -3.56
C ALA A 30 -20.25 7.25 -3.34
N THR A 31 -19.54 7.79 -2.37
CA THR A 31 -19.41 9.25 -2.18
C THR A 31 -18.22 9.73 -3.01
N PRO A 32 -18.42 10.62 -3.99
CA PRO A 32 -17.30 11.12 -4.80
C PRO A 32 -16.19 11.72 -3.95
N VAL A 33 -14.97 11.27 -4.19
CA VAL A 33 -13.77 11.76 -3.52
C VAL A 33 -13.08 12.85 -4.36
N LYS A 34 -12.23 13.66 -3.74
CA LYS A 34 -11.49 14.71 -4.44
C LYS A 34 -10.50 14.11 -5.46
N PRO A 35 -10.29 14.75 -6.63
CA PRO A 35 -9.29 14.29 -7.59
C PRO A 35 -7.88 14.15 -6.99
N SER A 36 -7.46 15.07 -6.12
CA SER A 36 -6.16 15.00 -5.42
C SER A 36 -6.06 13.79 -4.50
N LEU A 37 -7.16 13.33 -3.87
CA LEU A 37 -7.18 12.10 -3.11
C LEU A 37 -6.99 10.87 -4.02
N VAL A 38 -7.64 10.85 -5.18
CA VAL A 38 -7.44 9.76 -6.17
C VAL A 38 -5.98 9.72 -6.62
N THR A 39 -5.40 10.89 -6.98
CA THR A 39 -3.97 11.00 -7.35
C THR A 39 -3.06 10.54 -6.21
N ALA A 40 -3.30 11.00 -4.99
CA ALA A 40 -2.52 10.58 -3.83
C ALA A 40 -2.59 9.08 -3.61
N THR A 41 -3.78 8.48 -3.73
CA THR A 41 -3.98 7.04 -3.55
C THR A 41 -3.31 6.22 -4.64
N GLU A 42 -3.33 6.70 -5.89
CA GLU A 42 -2.68 6.03 -7.03
C GLU A 42 -1.15 6.05 -6.93
N ARG A 43 -0.60 7.10 -6.32
CA ARG A 43 0.83 7.40 -6.39
C ARG A 43 1.53 7.36 -5.04
N HIS A 44 0.84 6.97 -3.94
CA HIS A 44 1.43 7.02 -2.59
C HIS A 44 2.73 6.21 -2.47
N ASP A 45 2.91 5.21 -3.32
CA ASP A 45 4.06 4.33 -3.35
C ASP A 45 4.96 4.47 -4.60
N ASP A 46 4.81 5.54 -5.40
CA ASP A 46 5.64 5.82 -6.59
C ASP A 46 7.15 5.79 -6.30
N GLY A 47 7.55 6.20 -5.10
CA GLY A 47 8.95 6.18 -4.68
C GLY A 47 9.60 4.80 -4.70
N TRP A 48 8.82 3.72 -4.69
CA TRP A 48 9.30 2.35 -4.77
C TRP A 48 9.69 1.91 -6.18
N ALA A 49 9.18 2.57 -7.23
CA ALA A 49 9.35 2.14 -8.62
C ALA A 49 10.82 1.94 -9.02
N VAL A 50 11.72 2.82 -8.55
CA VAL A 50 13.17 2.69 -8.85
C VAL A 50 13.77 1.45 -8.20
N TRP A 51 13.40 1.15 -6.94
CA TRP A 51 13.89 -0.02 -6.23
C TRP A 51 13.34 -1.30 -6.86
N GLU A 52 12.11 -1.29 -7.33
CA GLU A 52 11.43 -2.43 -7.94
C GLU A 52 11.94 -2.78 -9.35
N GLN A 53 12.72 -1.89 -9.98
CA GLN A 53 13.44 -2.19 -11.23
C GLN A 53 14.62 -3.15 -11.03
N SER A 54 15.07 -3.37 -9.79
CA SER A 54 16.13 -4.30 -9.43
C SER A 54 15.78 -5.08 -8.17
N PRO A 55 14.77 -5.96 -8.23
CA PRO A 55 14.30 -6.71 -7.09
C PRO A 55 15.41 -7.48 -6.41
N ARG A 56 15.52 -7.37 -5.11
CA ARG A 56 16.51 -8.13 -4.33
C ARG A 56 15.97 -9.49 -3.97
N ILE A 57 16.84 -10.49 -4.02
CA ILE A 57 16.56 -11.86 -3.61
C ILE A 57 17.47 -12.17 -2.42
N ALA A 58 16.90 -12.68 -1.34
CA ALA A 58 17.65 -13.13 -0.17
C ALA A 58 18.40 -14.44 -0.46
N ASP A 59 19.34 -14.80 0.39
CA ASP A 59 20.21 -16.00 0.21
C ASP A 59 19.40 -17.30 0.15
N ASP A 60 18.21 -17.33 0.75
CA ASP A 60 17.28 -18.46 0.73
C ASP A 60 16.37 -18.49 -0.53
N GLY A 61 16.57 -17.57 -1.45
CA GLY A 61 15.80 -17.45 -2.69
C GLY A 61 14.47 -16.68 -2.55
N LYS A 62 14.15 -16.15 -1.38
CA LYS A 62 12.96 -15.33 -1.16
C LYS A 62 13.13 -13.94 -1.77
N PRO A 63 12.14 -13.41 -2.52
CA PRO A 63 12.12 -11.99 -2.87
C PRO A 63 12.05 -11.12 -1.63
N VAL A 64 12.88 -10.09 -1.55
CA VAL A 64 12.89 -9.14 -0.41
C VAL A 64 11.65 -8.27 -0.46
N GLY A 65 10.77 -8.41 0.52
CA GLY A 65 9.54 -7.65 0.64
C GLY A 65 9.76 -6.25 1.24
N PHE A 66 8.74 -5.40 1.16
CA PHE A 66 8.79 -4.02 1.64
C PHE A 66 9.08 -3.92 3.15
N LEU A 67 8.67 -4.92 3.93
CA LEU A 67 8.92 -5.01 5.37
C LEU A 67 10.39 -5.30 5.74
N GLU A 68 11.19 -5.70 4.76
CA GLU A 68 12.59 -6.14 4.94
C GLU A 68 13.60 -5.14 4.35
N VAL A 69 13.10 -4.05 3.77
CA VAL A 69 13.97 -3.02 3.18
C VAL A 69 14.63 -2.17 4.27
N ASP A 70 15.88 -1.80 4.04
CA ASP A 70 16.61 -0.89 4.93
C ASP A 70 15.86 0.43 5.11
N VAL A 71 15.74 0.90 6.34
CA VAL A 71 14.96 2.10 6.67
C VAL A 71 15.47 3.35 5.95
N ARG A 72 16.78 3.49 5.71
CA ARG A 72 17.34 4.65 5.01
C ARG A 72 16.88 4.68 3.56
N ALA A 73 16.83 3.50 2.91
CA ALA A 73 16.29 3.35 1.58
C ALA A 73 14.79 3.69 1.55
N HIS A 74 14.03 3.14 2.52
CA HIS A 74 12.61 3.40 2.65
C HIS A 74 12.29 4.90 2.82
N LEU A 75 13.02 5.60 3.71
CA LEU A 75 12.87 7.05 3.88
C LEU A 75 13.21 7.84 2.59
N ALA A 76 14.22 7.38 1.83
CA ALA A 76 14.61 8.00 0.58
C ALA A 76 13.52 7.82 -0.50
N PHE A 77 12.88 6.65 -0.57
CA PHE A 77 11.78 6.39 -1.50
C PHE A 77 10.62 7.36 -1.24
N TYR A 78 10.18 7.48 0.01
CA TYR A 78 9.09 8.39 0.36
C TYR A 78 9.45 9.85 0.10
N ARG A 79 10.66 10.30 0.42
CA ARG A 79 11.07 11.68 0.09
C ARG A 79 10.99 11.96 -1.41
N ALA A 80 11.50 11.05 -2.23
CA ALA A 80 11.50 11.20 -3.68
C ALA A 80 10.08 11.18 -4.26
N GLY A 81 9.24 10.21 -3.84
CA GLY A 81 7.85 10.11 -4.29
C GLY A 81 7.03 11.33 -3.90
N ILE A 82 7.09 11.74 -2.62
CA ILE A 82 6.38 12.92 -2.12
C ILE A 82 6.81 14.19 -2.88
N ALA A 83 8.10 14.38 -3.12
CA ALA A 83 8.59 15.56 -3.85
C ALA A 83 8.02 15.59 -5.29
N ALA A 84 8.10 14.47 -6.01
CA ALA A 84 7.61 14.37 -7.38
C ALA A 84 6.09 14.64 -7.47
N ILE A 85 5.31 14.06 -6.57
CA ILE A 85 3.85 14.27 -6.54
C ILE A 85 3.51 15.72 -6.20
N THR A 86 4.23 16.31 -5.23
CA THR A 86 3.99 17.71 -4.81
C THR A 86 4.24 18.71 -5.94
N GLU A 87 5.19 18.43 -6.83
CA GLU A 87 5.45 19.28 -8.02
C GLU A 87 4.29 19.28 -9.02
N GLU A 88 3.51 18.19 -9.08
CA GLU A 88 2.40 18.03 -10.01
C GLU A 88 1.04 18.40 -9.39
N ASP A 89 0.82 18.03 -8.12
CA ASP A 89 -0.40 18.24 -7.35
C ASP A 89 -0.03 18.43 -5.86
N GLU A 90 -0.06 19.70 -5.39
CA GLU A 90 0.33 20.05 -4.02
C GLU A 90 -0.56 19.36 -2.98
N ASP A 91 -1.88 19.28 -3.21
CA ASP A 91 -2.82 18.65 -2.28
C ASP A 91 -2.60 17.13 -2.21
N ALA A 92 -2.34 16.48 -3.34
CA ALA A 92 -1.97 15.07 -3.37
C ALA A 92 -0.63 14.84 -2.65
N GLY A 93 0.37 15.69 -2.89
CA GLY A 93 1.67 15.63 -2.20
C GLY A 93 1.56 15.76 -0.69
N LEU A 94 0.65 16.61 -0.20
CA LEU A 94 0.35 16.73 1.23
C LEU A 94 -0.26 15.46 1.80
N LEU A 95 -1.21 14.83 1.11
CA LEU A 95 -1.80 13.55 1.52
C LEU A 95 -0.75 12.43 1.58
N VAL A 96 0.15 12.36 0.59
CA VAL A 96 1.25 11.37 0.59
C VAL A 96 2.30 11.69 1.68
N SER A 97 2.50 12.96 2.03
CA SER A 97 3.30 13.34 3.22
C SER A 97 2.67 12.82 4.52
N MET A 98 1.33 12.94 4.66
CA MET A 98 0.59 12.38 5.80
C MET A 98 0.69 10.86 5.84
N HIS A 99 0.63 10.19 4.66
CA HIS A 99 0.84 8.75 4.53
C HIS A 99 2.24 8.36 5.01
N GLY A 100 3.30 8.96 4.46
CA GLY A 100 4.68 8.67 4.83
C GLY A 100 4.97 8.88 6.33
N ALA A 101 4.48 9.99 6.93
CA ALA A 101 4.57 10.20 8.36
C ALA A 101 3.74 9.17 9.15
N GLY A 102 2.54 8.84 8.66
CA GLY A 102 1.60 7.92 9.29
C GLY A 102 2.12 6.50 9.43
N ILE A 103 2.89 6.01 8.45
CA ILE A 103 3.57 4.72 8.52
C ILE A 103 4.43 4.65 9.79
N TYR A 104 5.25 5.66 10.06
CA TYR A 104 6.14 5.70 11.22
C TYR A 104 5.44 6.11 12.51
N ARG A 105 4.25 6.70 12.43
CA ARG A 105 3.34 6.92 13.57
C ARG A 105 2.44 5.72 13.85
N GLN A 106 2.67 4.57 13.21
CA GLN A 106 1.93 3.31 13.39
C GLN A 106 0.42 3.44 13.07
N ARG A 107 0.05 4.37 12.20
CA ARG A 107 -1.37 4.61 11.86
C ARG A 107 -1.96 3.54 10.93
N TYR A 108 -1.14 2.62 10.42
CA TYR A 108 -1.55 1.53 9.51
C TYR A 108 -1.71 0.18 10.20
N GLY A 109 -1.46 0.10 11.52
CA GLY A 109 -1.60 -1.14 12.28
C GLY A 109 -0.60 -2.25 11.90
N LEU A 110 0.47 -1.90 11.22
CA LEU A 110 1.54 -2.83 10.79
C LEU A 110 2.69 -2.83 11.81
N ASP A 111 2.41 -3.16 13.06
CA ASP A 111 3.42 -3.17 14.14
C ASP A 111 4.68 -3.96 13.81
N THR A 112 4.53 -5.04 13.05
CA THR A 112 5.64 -5.91 12.65
C THR A 112 6.44 -5.36 11.48
N ALA A 113 5.82 -4.59 10.62
CA ALA A 113 6.43 -3.97 9.45
C ALA A 113 7.53 -2.97 9.82
N LEU A 114 7.38 -2.36 10.97
CA LEU A 114 8.23 -1.27 11.42
C LEU A 114 9.21 -1.71 12.51
N GLY A 115 9.64 -2.97 12.48
CA GLY A 115 10.71 -3.47 13.35
C GLY A 115 11.96 -2.60 13.31
N PHE A 116 12.23 -1.95 12.18
CA PHE A 116 13.32 -1.00 12.04
C PHE A 116 13.11 0.32 12.81
N THR A 117 11.88 0.72 13.16
CA THR A 117 11.64 1.91 14.00
C THR A 117 12.08 1.70 15.44
N ARG A 118 12.31 0.45 15.84
CA ARG A 118 12.82 0.09 17.17
C ARG A 118 14.35 0.04 17.23
N GLN A 119 15.04 0.19 16.10
CA GLN A 119 16.50 0.25 16.06
C GLN A 119 16.96 1.64 16.49
N ALA A 120 17.64 1.75 17.63
CA ALA A 120 18.10 3.03 18.16
C ALA A 120 18.95 3.84 17.18
N GLU A 121 19.73 3.14 16.34
CA GLU A 121 20.65 3.74 15.35
C GLU A 121 19.94 4.49 14.22
N VAL A 122 18.65 4.23 13.99
CA VAL A 122 17.86 4.88 12.92
C VAL A 122 16.72 5.71 13.47
N GLN A 123 16.52 5.72 14.78
CA GLN A 123 15.45 6.46 15.44
C GLN A 123 15.48 7.94 15.08
N ASP A 124 16.65 8.58 15.19
CA ASP A 124 16.82 9.99 14.85
C ASP A 124 16.48 10.30 13.38
N LEU A 125 16.80 9.36 12.46
CA LEU A 125 16.49 9.52 11.04
C LEU A 125 14.98 9.44 10.77
N VAL A 126 14.31 8.52 11.44
CA VAL A 126 12.85 8.37 11.36
C VAL A 126 12.17 9.59 11.94
N GLU A 127 12.57 10.06 13.12
CA GLU A 127 12.00 11.25 13.75
C GLU A 127 12.22 12.51 12.90
N ALA A 128 13.42 12.65 12.33
CA ALA A 128 13.71 13.77 11.42
C ALA A 128 12.83 13.73 10.15
N PHE A 129 12.62 12.54 9.57
CA PHE A 129 11.71 12.37 8.43
C PHE A 129 10.27 12.71 8.81
N VAL A 130 9.77 12.17 9.91
CA VAL A 130 8.41 12.43 10.37
C VAL A 130 8.19 13.90 10.63
N ALA A 131 9.13 14.57 11.34
CA ALA A 131 9.06 16.00 11.58
C ALA A 131 9.07 16.84 10.29
N GLU A 132 9.88 16.44 9.30
CA GLU A 132 9.91 17.04 7.96
C GLU A 132 8.55 16.94 7.26
N GLN A 133 7.92 15.79 7.30
CA GLN A 133 6.62 15.59 6.66
C GLN A 133 5.51 16.32 7.45
N GLU A 134 5.48 16.18 8.77
CA GLU A 134 4.48 16.84 9.63
C GLU A 134 4.54 18.37 9.51
N ALA A 135 5.70 18.96 9.26
CA ALA A 135 5.84 20.41 9.03
C ALA A 135 5.11 20.88 7.75
N LYS A 136 4.94 20.00 6.74
CA LYS A 136 4.26 20.35 5.48
C LYS A 136 2.76 20.52 5.66
N PHE A 137 2.13 19.70 6.50
CA PHE A 137 0.68 19.73 6.74
C PHE A 137 0.28 20.30 8.13
N GLY A 138 1.24 20.87 8.87
CA GLY A 138 0.97 21.54 10.15
C GLY A 138 0.94 20.62 11.37
N GLY A 139 1.22 19.32 11.20
CA GLY A 139 1.29 18.35 12.30
C GLY A 139 -0.05 17.96 12.95
N GLU A 140 -1.10 18.75 12.74
CA GLU A 140 -2.43 18.55 13.33
C GLU A 140 -3.44 18.07 12.28
N PRO A 141 -4.46 17.28 12.70
CA PRO A 141 -5.58 16.96 11.84
C PRO A 141 -6.31 18.24 11.43
N GLY A 142 -6.30 18.54 10.15
CA GLY A 142 -7.04 19.65 9.55
C GLY A 142 -8.11 19.14 8.61
N ASP A 143 -8.60 19.99 7.71
CA ASP A 143 -9.62 19.65 6.71
C ASP A 143 -9.24 18.50 5.77
N ARG A 144 -7.93 18.12 5.72
CA ARG A 144 -7.41 17.01 4.93
C ARG A 144 -7.44 15.68 5.68
N TRP A 145 -7.80 15.68 6.95
CA TRP A 145 -7.76 14.45 7.75
C TRP A 145 -8.75 13.40 7.25
N GLU A 146 -9.95 13.79 6.87
CA GLU A 146 -10.95 12.89 6.30
C GLU A 146 -10.46 12.26 4.99
N ASP A 147 -9.84 13.05 4.10
CA ASP A 147 -9.24 12.55 2.88
C ASP A 147 -8.08 11.56 3.18
N TYR A 148 -7.27 11.86 4.18
CA TYR A 148 -6.18 10.99 4.61
C TYR A 148 -6.70 9.66 5.23
N GLU A 149 -7.77 9.69 6.01
CA GLU A 149 -8.40 8.47 6.53
C GLU A 149 -8.94 7.59 5.40
N LEU A 150 -9.49 8.19 4.35
CA LEU A 150 -9.89 7.45 3.14
C LEU A 150 -8.68 6.86 2.39
N LEU A 151 -7.59 7.63 2.24
CA LEU A 151 -6.35 7.09 1.67
C LEU A 151 -5.87 5.86 2.45
N GLN A 152 -5.84 5.95 3.80
CA GLN A 152 -5.49 4.82 4.65
C GLN A 152 -6.42 3.61 4.45
N LEU A 153 -7.70 3.85 4.28
CA LEU A 153 -8.67 2.79 4.05
C LEU A 153 -8.42 2.08 2.71
N PHE A 154 -8.23 2.84 1.63
CA PHE A 154 -7.98 2.28 0.31
C PHE A 154 -6.66 1.49 0.24
N ASP A 155 -5.60 2.04 0.83
CA ASP A 155 -4.31 1.36 0.96
C ASP A 155 -4.44 0.05 1.76
N ARG A 156 -5.04 0.09 2.95
CA ARG A 156 -5.23 -1.10 3.78
C ARG A 156 -6.14 -2.15 3.14
N LEU A 157 -7.16 -1.72 2.38
CA LEU A 157 -8.02 -2.64 1.64
C LEU A 157 -7.26 -3.33 0.50
N SER A 158 -6.40 -2.62 -0.22
CA SER A 158 -5.54 -3.24 -1.24
C SER A 158 -4.50 -4.18 -0.62
N LEU A 159 -3.88 -3.78 0.49
CA LEU A 159 -2.96 -4.64 1.26
C LEU A 159 -3.65 -5.90 1.78
N TYR A 160 -4.93 -5.83 2.15
CA TYR A 160 -5.70 -7.01 2.52
C TYR A 160 -5.65 -8.07 1.41
N PHE A 161 -5.92 -7.69 0.16
CA PHE A 161 -5.85 -8.63 -0.97
C PHE A 161 -4.43 -9.09 -1.29
N CYS A 162 -3.42 -8.23 -1.08
CA CYS A 162 -2.02 -8.59 -1.35
C CYS A 162 -1.45 -9.57 -0.32
N MET A 163 -1.81 -9.42 0.96
CA MET A 163 -1.15 -10.09 2.08
C MET A 163 -1.96 -11.23 2.71
N ARG A 164 -3.29 -11.25 2.52
CA ARG A 164 -4.18 -12.20 3.19
C ARG A 164 -4.84 -13.15 2.20
N ASP A 165 -5.31 -14.28 2.70
CA ASP A 165 -5.95 -15.33 1.91
C ASP A 165 -7.33 -15.65 2.49
N GLY A 166 -8.22 -14.68 2.41
CA GLY A 166 -9.61 -14.90 2.78
C GLY A 166 -9.87 -14.93 4.29
N GLU A 167 -9.13 -14.20 5.07
CA GLU A 167 -9.40 -13.99 6.48
C GLU A 167 -10.46 -12.90 6.67
N GLU A 168 -11.34 -13.08 7.67
CA GLU A 168 -12.21 -12.00 8.12
C GLU A 168 -11.38 -10.83 8.67
N ALA A 169 -11.82 -9.61 8.45
CA ALA A 169 -11.12 -8.40 8.91
C ALA A 169 -12.08 -7.26 9.23
N GLU A 170 -11.63 -6.39 10.11
CA GLU A 170 -12.26 -5.09 10.37
C GLU A 170 -11.31 -3.99 9.88
N LEU A 171 -11.79 -3.13 8.99
CA LEU A 171 -11.04 -1.99 8.46
C LEU A 171 -11.86 -0.71 8.64
N GLN A 172 -11.46 0.15 9.58
CA GLN A 172 -12.05 1.50 9.77
C GLN A 172 -13.60 1.51 9.77
N GLY A 173 -14.23 0.55 10.45
CA GLY A 173 -15.67 0.44 10.56
C GLY A 173 -16.34 -0.39 9.47
N TYR A 174 -15.57 -0.99 8.58
CA TYR A 174 -16.04 -1.95 7.58
C TYR A 174 -15.68 -3.36 8.00
N THR A 175 -16.67 -4.24 8.06
CA THR A 175 -16.46 -5.68 8.21
C THR A 175 -16.19 -6.29 6.84
N ILE A 176 -15.14 -7.10 6.74
CA ILE A 176 -14.77 -7.85 5.54
C ILE A 176 -14.94 -9.34 5.83
N GLU A 177 -15.81 -9.99 5.07
CA GLU A 177 -16.03 -11.44 5.11
C GLU A 177 -15.50 -12.07 3.82
N SER A 178 -14.71 -13.12 3.94
CA SER A 178 -14.26 -13.88 2.79
C SER A 178 -15.36 -14.79 2.25
N VAL A 179 -15.62 -14.72 0.94
CA VAL A 179 -16.54 -15.60 0.23
C VAL A 179 -15.77 -16.71 -0.50
N ALA A 180 -14.68 -16.34 -1.16
CA ALA A 180 -13.79 -17.19 -1.90
C ALA A 180 -12.44 -16.48 -2.09
N PRO A 181 -11.38 -17.11 -2.60
CA PRO A 181 -10.18 -16.40 -3.01
C PRO A 181 -10.54 -15.22 -3.92
N TRP A 182 -10.04 -14.03 -3.59
CA TRP A 182 -10.29 -12.77 -4.34
C TRP A 182 -11.76 -12.30 -4.39
N HIS A 183 -12.62 -12.88 -3.54
CA HIS A 183 -14.03 -12.51 -3.44
C HIS A 183 -14.40 -12.29 -1.98
N ILE A 184 -14.84 -11.09 -1.63
CA ILE A 184 -15.24 -10.67 -0.29
C ILE A 184 -16.63 -10.05 -0.28
N ARG A 185 -17.22 -9.97 0.91
CA ARG A 185 -18.32 -9.05 1.23
C ARG A 185 -17.82 -7.94 2.14
N MET A 186 -18.32 -6.74 1.90
CA MET A 186 -18.08 -5.59 2.79
C MET A 186 -19.40 -5.08 3.37
N SER A 187 -19.38 -4.83 4.67
CA SER A 187 -20.52 -4.23 5.38
C SER A 187 -20.04 -3.08 6.28
N PRO A 188 -20.64 -1.86 6.14
CA PRO A 188 -21.55 -1.46 5.09
C PRO A 188 -20.89 -1.49 3.70
N TYR A 189 -21.66 -1.62 2.62
CA TYR A 189 -21.12 -1.60 1.25
C TYR A 189 -20.72 -0.18 0.85
N PRO A 190 -19.46 0.06 0.48
CA PRO A 190 -18.96 1.42 0.33
C PRO A 190 -18.92 1.94 -1.11
N PHE A 191 -19.11 1.07 -2.10
CA PHE A 191 -18.90 1.43 -3.51
C PHE A 191 -20.18 1.87 -4.21
N ALA A 192 -20.03 2.59 -5.32
CA ALA A 192 -21.15 2.96 -6.17
C ALA A 192 -21.84 1.72 -6.78
N GLU A 193 -23.13 1.86 -7.12
CA GLU A 193 -23.89 0.77 -7.73
C GLU A 193 -23.22 0.27 -9.02
N GLY A 194 -22.98 -1.05 -9.12
CA GLY A 194 -22.32 -1.69 -10.24
C GLY A 194 -20.77 -1.61 -10.22
N ALA A 195 -20.18 -1.09 -9.16
CA ALA A 195 -18.72 -1.04 -8.99
C ALA A 195 -18.25 -2.19 -8.07
N ASP A 196 -18.48 -3.41 -8.49
CA ASP A 196 -18.22 -4.65 -7.74
C ASP A 196 -16.98 -5.42 -8.20
N GLY A 197 -16.40 -5.04 -9.36
CA GLY A 197 -15.26 -5.69 -10.00
C GLY A 197 -14.00 -4.82 -9.99
N PHE A 198 -12.92 -5.38 -9.45
CA PHE A 198 -11.59 -4.76 -9.41
C PHE A 198 -10.55 -5.75 -9.93
N SER A 199 -9.31 -5.33 -10.08
CA SER A 199 -8.25 -6.25 -10.48
C SER A 199 -6.91 -5.88 -9.89
N LEU A 200 -6.10 -6.90 -9.61
CA LEU A 200 -4.74 -6.78 -9.09
C LEU A 200 -3.76 -7.45 -10.05
N VAL A 201 -2.62 -6.81 -10.28
CA VAL A 201 -1.51 -7.41 -11.02
C VAL A 201 -0.55 -8.06 -10.04
N ARG A 202 -0.22 -9.33 -10.28
CA ARG A 202 0.73 -10.08 -9.45
C ARG A 202 1.64 -10.96 -10.28
N ARG A 203 2.66 -11.50 -9.65
CA ARG A 203 3.52 -12.57 -10.20
C ARG A 203 3.52 -13.74 -9.24
N VAL A 204 3.49 -14.97 -9.78
CA VAL A 204 3.61 -16.19 -8.99
C VAL A 204 4.92 -16.88 -9.38
N ILE A 205 5.87 -16.95 -8.45
CA ILE A 205 7.25 -17.38 -8.69
C ILE A 205 7.47 -18.73 -7.98
N PRO A 206 7.68 -19.83 -8.71
CA PRO A 206 7.93 -21.13 -8.11
C PRO A 206 9.22 -21.15 -7.28
N LYS A 207 9.21 -21.80 -6.11
CA LYS A 207 10.37 -21.92 -5.22
C LYS A 207 11.40 -22.96 -5.67
N ASN A 208 11.09 -23.78 -6.66
CA ASN A 208 11.94 -24.88 -7.13
C ASN A 208 12.91 -24.49 -8.24
N GLY A 209 13.13 -23.21 -8.46
CA GLY A 209 14.00 -22.68 -9.51
C GLY A 209 14.75 -21.42 -9.10
N SER A 210 15.33 -20.75 -10.08
CA SER A 210 15.90 -19.41 -9.87
C SER A 210 14.78 -18.41 -9.71
N THR A 211 14.84 -17.60 -8.66
CA THR A 211 13.89 -16.51 -8.43
C THR A 211 14.20 -15.36 -9.37
N ASP A 212 13.37 -15.18 -10.38
CA ASP A 212 13.43 -14.05 -11.31
C ASP A 212 12.09 -13.31 -11.30
N VAL A 213 12.03 -12.24 -10.51
CA VAL A 213 10.80 -11.46 -10.33
C VAL A 213 10.39 -10.78 -11.62
N LEU A 214 11.33 -10.14 -12.34
CA LEU A 214 11.00 -9.36 -13.54
C LEU A 214 10.82 -10.25 -14.77
N GLY A 215 11.51 -11.38 -14.84
CA GLY A 215 11.33 -12.36 -15.92
C GLY A 215 10.07 -13.22 -15.77
N THR A 216 9.47 -13.27 -14.57
CA THR A 216 8.20 -13.95 -14.34
C THR A 216 7.05 -13.12 -14.91
N ALA A 217 6.23 -13.74 -15.76
CA ALA A 217 5.07 -13.06 -16.36
C ALA A 217 4.11 -12.56 -15.28
N ALA A 218 3.69 -11.32 -15.42
CA ALA A 218 2.63 -10.76 -14.59
C ALA A 218 1.28 -11.34 -15.03
N GLU A 219 0.43 -11.62 -14.07
CA GLU A 219 -0.96 -12.04 -14.30
C GLU A 219 -1.92 -11.07 -13.59
N ARG A 220 -3.09 -10.89 -14.19
CA ARG A 220 -4.18 -10.09 -13.62
C ARG A 220 -5.16 -11.01 -12.92
N VAL A 221 -5.46 -10.68 -11.68
CA VAL A 221 -6.46 -11.39 -10.88
C VAL A 221 -7.66 -10.48 -10.72
N GLU A 222 -8.84 -11.02 -11.03
CA GLU A 222 -10.11 -10.31 -10.80
C GLU A 222 -10.51 -10.41 -9.33
N ILE A 223 -10.96 -9.30 -8.77
CA ILE A 223 -11.42 -9.14 -7.40
C ILE A 223 -12.88 -8.76 -7.42
N THR A 224 -13.70 -9.46 -6.66
CA THR A 224 -15.12 -9.15 -6.47
C THR A 224 -15.38 -8.68 -5.04
N VAL A 225 -16.14 -7.60 -4.91
CA VAL A 225 -16.60 -7.07 -3.62
C VAL A 225 -18.10 -6.95 -3.63
N ASP A 226 -18.79 -7.80 -2.90
CA ASP A 226 -20.25 -7.80 -2.75
C ASP A 226 -20.69 -6.98 -1.52
N ALA A 227 -21.97 -6.59 -1.52
CA ALA A 227 -22.61 -6.07 -0.33
C ALA A 227 -22.79 -7.17 0.72
N GLY A 228 -22.43 -6.87 1.98
CA GLY A 228 -22.63 -7.74 3.13
C GLY A 228 -24.02 -7.63 3.77
#